data_3d756b3599cae394d541a17280e4c377
#
_entry.id   3d756b3599cae394d541a17280e4c377
#
_cell.length_a   1.000
_cell.length_b   1.000
_cell.length_c   1.000
_cell.angle_alpha   90.00
_cell.angle_beta   90.00
_cell.angle_gamma   90.00
#
_symmetry.space_group_name_H-M   'P 1'
#
loop_
_entity.id
_entity.type
_entity.pdbx_description
1 polymer ?
#
loop_
_entity_poly.entity_id
_entity_poly.type
_entity_poly.pdbx_seq_one_letter_code
_entity_poly.pdbx_strand_id
1 'polypeptide(L)'
;MKSPGNCRNLTDIRSAVNAIDRDLIRLLVKRQKYAMAALAFKHDRKSIGNLQHRANMFVARKAWALRGDLNPRMVQKIFQAIVDESRRLHLAGFRARR
;
A
#
# COMPACT_ATOMS: atom_id res chain seq x y z
N MET A 1 17.60 -15.23 -1.68
CA MET A 1 18.17 -13.88 -1.43
C MET A 1 19.09 -13.93 -0.22
N LYS A 2 20.27 -13.35 -0.31
CA LYS A 2 21.21 -13.29 0.82
C LYS A 2 20.69 -12.34 1.89
N SER A 3 20.87 -12.70 3.16
CA SER A 3 20.58 -11.79 4.26
C SER A 3 21.53 -10.58 4.22
N PRO A 4 21.14 -9.44 4.82
CA PRO A 4 22.02 -8.26 4.79
C PRO A 4 23.43 -8.51 5.30
N GLY A 5 23.57 -9.30 6.37
CA GLY A 5 24.88 -9.62 6.92
C GLY A 5 25.72 -10.57 6.07
N ASN A 6 25.11 -11.25 5.11
CA ASN A 6 25.81 -12.18 4.21
C ASN A 6 26.11 -11.57 2.85
N CYS A 7 25.72 -10.33 2.59
CA CYS A 7 26.09 -9.61 1.38
C CYS A 7 27.58 -9.22 1.46
N ARG A 8 28.32 -9.48 0.39
CA ARG A 8 29.76 -9.26 0.34
C ARG A 8 30.15 -7.95 -0.33
N ASN A 9 29.26 -7.35 -1.10
CA ASN A 9 29.53 -6.14 -1.86
C ASN A 9 28.23 -5.41 -2.17
N LEU A 10 28.34 -4.22 -2.77
CA LEU A 10 27.17 -3.42 -3.15
C LEU A 10 26.28 -4.12 -4.19
N THR A 11 26.87 -4.92 -5.08
CA THR A 11 26.09 -5.66 -6.07
C THR A 11 25.13 -6.64 -5.40
N ASP A 12 25.58 -7.35 -4.36
CA ASP A 12 24.74 -8.25 -3.57
C ASP A 12 23.60 -7.48 -2.90
N ILE A 13 23.90 -6.34 -2.31
CA ILE A 13 22.91 -5.47 -1.65
C ILE A 13 21.86 -4.99 -2.65
N ARG A 14 22.31 -4.46 -3.80
CA ARG A 14 21.41 -3.95 -4.83
C ARG A 14 20.52 -5.04 -5.42
N SER A 15 21.06 -6.24 -5.62
CA SER A 15 20.26 -7.38 -6.08
C SER A 15 19.17 -7.73 -5.09
N ALA A 16 19.48 -7.73 -3.79
CA ALA A 16 18.51 -7.99 -2.75
C ALA A 16 17.43 -6.90 -2.72
N VAL A 17 17.83 -5.63 -2.79
CA VAL A 17 16.87 -4.51 -2.81
C VAL A 17 15.96 -4.61 -4.03
N ASN A 18 16.51 -4.91 -5.21
CA ASN A 18 15.71 -5.05 -6.43
C ASN A 18 14.69 -6.19 -6.30
N ALA A 19 15.06 -7.30 -5.68
CA ALA A 19 14.15 -8.42 -5.46
C ALA A 19 13.02 -8.02 -4.52
N ILE A 20 13.33 -7.30 -3.45
CA ILE A 20 12.34 -6.79 -2.50
C ILE A 20 11.38 -5.82 -3.20
N ASP A 21 11.91 -4.91 -4.02
CA ASP A 21 11.09 -3.93 -4.74
C ASP A 21 10.12 -4.61 -5.71
N ARG A 22 10.57 -5.67 -6.41
CA ARG A 22 9.66 -6.47 -7.24
C ARG A 22 8.54 -7.09 -6.43
N ASP A 23 8.86 -7.61 -5.24
CA ASP A 23 7.86 -8.19 -4.36
C ASP A 23 6.89 -7.13 -3.85
N LEU A 24 7.38 -5.93 -3.54
CA LEU A 24 6.53 -4.79 -3.18
C LEU A 24 5.55 -4.47 -4.31
N ILE A 25 6.03 -4.42 -5.56
CA ILE A 25 5.16 -4.15 -6.72
C ILE A 25 4.10 -5.25 -6.86
N ARG A 26 4.49 -6.52 -6.73
CA ARG A 26 3.53 -7.64 -6.78
C ARG A 26 2.45 -7.51 -5.72
N LEU A 27 2.84 -7.13 -4.51
CA LEU A 27 1.89 -6.93 -3.40
C LEU A 27 0.98 -5.73 -3.67
N LEU A 28 1.51 -4.65 -4.24
CA LEU A 28 0.70 -3.49 -4.63
C LEU A 28 -0.32 -3.85 -5.71
N VAL A 29 0.08 -4.65 -6.71
CA VAL A 29 -0.84 -5.14 -7.75
C VAL A 29 -1.96 -5.96 -7.11
N LYS A 30 -1.61 -6.88 -6.23
CA LYS A 30 -2.58 -7.71 -5.53
C LYS A 30 -3.53 -6.86 -4.67
N ARG A 31 -2.97 -5.92 -3.91
CA ARG A 31 -3.76 -5.01 -3.08
C ARG A 31 -4.74 -4.20 -3.92
N GLN A 32 -4.30 -3.69 -5.08
CA GLN A 32 -5.16 -2.91 -5.97
C GLN A 32 -6.33 -3.74 -6.48
N LYS A 33 -6.10 -5.01 -6.81
CA LYS A 33 -7.19 -5.91 -7.24
C LYS A 33 -8.25 -6.07 -6.14
N TYR A 34 -7.82 -6.24 -4.88
CA TYR A 34 -8.74 -6.31 -3.76
C TYR A 34 -9.46 -4.98 -3.53
N ALA A 35 -8.72 -3.86 -3.62
CA ALA A 35 -9.31 -2.54 -3.47
C ALA A 35 -10.36 -2.27 -4.54
N MET A 36 -10.10 -2.66 -5.79
CA MET A 36 -11.07 -2.51 -6.87
C MET A 36 -12.27 -3.45 -6.71
N ALA A 37 -12.05 -4.65 -6.19
CA ALA A 37 -13.15 -5.58 -5.91
C ALA A 37 -14.12 -5.00 -4.86
N ALA A 38 -13.60 -4.22 -3.91
CA ALA A 38 -14.42 -3.57 -2.89
C ALA A 38 -15.44 -2.58 -3.50
N LEU A 39 -15.16 -2.06 -4.71
CA LEU A 39 -16.06 -1.11 -5.37
C LEU A 39 -17.47 -1.69 -5.58
N ALA A 40 -17.59 -3.01 -5.80
CA ALA A 40 -18.86 -3.67 -5.97
C ALA A 40 -19.78 -3.53 -4.73
N PHE A 41 -19.21 -3.26 -3.56
CA PHE A 41 -19.94 -3.10 -2.30
C PHE A 41 -20.14 -1.64 -1.91
N LYS A 42 -19.73 -0.70 -2.76
CA LYS A 42 -19.94 0.73 -2.56
C LYS A 42 -21.24 1.16 -3.25
N HIS A 43 -22.17 1.72 -2.51
CA HIS A 43 -23.50 2.09 -3.01
C HIS A 43 -23.58 3.53 -3.47
N ASP A 44 -22.73 4.41 -2.93
CA ASP A 44 -22.71 5.82 -3.25
C ASP A 44 -21.30 6.40 -3.07
N ARG A 45 -21.15 7.68 -3.41
CA ARG A 45 -19.88 8.39 -3.25
C ARG A 45 -19.43 8.52 -1.80
N LYS A 46 -20.39 8.55 -0.85
CA LYS A 46 -20.07 8.72 0.57
C LYS A 46 -19.38 7.49 1.15
N SER A 47 -19.63 6.31 0.59
CA SER A 47 -18.93 5.10 1.03
C SER A 47 -17.51 5.01 0.48
N ILE A 48 -17.13 5.87 -0.48
CA ILE A 48 -15.77 5.98 -0.99
C ILE A 48 -15.00 6.98 -0.12
N GLY A 49 -13.87 6.55 0.45
CA GLY A 49 -13.07 7.42 1.30
C GLY A 49 -13.60 7.58 2.71
N ASN A 50 -14.14 6.50 3.29
CA ASN A 50 -14.62 6.50 4.67
C ASN A 50 -13.50 6.97 5.62
N LEU A 51 -13.70 8.11 6.28
CA LEU A 51 -12.68 8.74 7.12
C LEU A 51 -12.32 7.89 8.35
N GLN A 52 -13.32 7.26 8.98
CA GLN A 52 -13.05 6.42 10.15
C GLN A 52 -12.23 5.18 9.78
N HIS A 53 -12.58 4.53 8.70
CA HIS A 53 -11.83 3.39 8.19
C HIS A 53 -10.40 3.78 7.83
N ARG A 54 -10.24 4.93 7.18
CA ARG A 54 -8.91 5.48 6.82
C ARG A 54 -8.08 5.76 8.07
N ALA A 55 -8.66 6.40 9.09
CA ALA A 55 -7.98 6.69 10.35
C ALA A 55 -7.51 5.41 11.03
N ASN A 56 -8.39 4.40 11.12
CA ASN A 56 -8.06 3.10 11.72
C ASN A 56 -6.93 2.41 10.96
N MET A 57 -6.95 2.49 9.64
CA MET A 57 -5.93 1.92 8.79
C MET A 57 -4.55 2.53 9.07
N PHE A 58 -4.48 3.87 9.16
CA PHE A 58 -3.21 4.55 9.43
C PHE A 58 -2.69 4.25 10.84
N VAL A 59 -3.56 4.16 11.84
CA VAL A 59 -3.17 3.79 13.20
C VAL A 59 -2.51 2.41 13.22
N ALA A 60 -3.12 1.42 12.56
CA ALA A 60 -2.58 0.06 12.48
C ALA A 60 -1.21 0.04 11.80
N ARG A 61 -1.07 0.73 10.68
CA ARG A 61 0.16 0.73 9.89
C ARG A 61 1.29 1.46 10.60
N LYS A 62 0.98 2.52 11.33
CA LYS A 62 1.94 3.21 12.18
C LYS A 62 2.49 2.27 13.26
N ALA A 63 1.63 1.49 13.89
CA ALA A 63 2.04 0.51 14.90
C ALA A 63 2.96 -0.56 14.29
N TRP A 64 2.64 -1.06 13.09
CA TRP A 64 3.48 -2.03 12.38
C TRP A 64 4.84 -1.45 12.03
N ALA A 65 4.87 -0.19 11.59
CA ALA A 65 6.11 0.51 11.27
C ALA A 65 7.03 0.58 12.49
N LEU A 66 6.49 0.95 13.64
CA LEU A 66 7.25 1.07 14.87
C LEU A 66 7.83 -0.28 15.33
N ARG A 67 7.09 -1.38 15.16
CA ARG A 67 7.58 -2.71 15.48
C ARG A 67 8.74 -3.15 14.57
N GLY A 68 8.76 -2.67 13.33
CA GLY A 68 9.78 -2.99 12.36
C GLY A 68 10.91 -1.98 12.25
N ASP A 69 10.99 -1.03 13.18
CA ASP A 69 11.97 0.06 13.16
C ASP A 69 11.91 0.90 11.87
N LEU A 70 10.71 1.04 11.31
CA LEU A 70 10.48 1.93 10.18
C LEU A 70 9.97 3.28 10.66
N ASN A 71 10.35 4.34 9.95
CA ASN A 71 9.86 5.67 10.22
C ASN A 71 8.34 5.73 9.96
N PRO A 72 7.51 6.01 10.98
CA PRO A 72 6.06 6.05 10.80
C PRO A 72 5.60 7.10 9.79
N ARG A 73 6.32 8.22 9.67
CA ARG A 73 6.01 9.26 8.68
C ARG A 73 6.20 8.76 7.26
N MET A 74 7.26 8.00 7.02
CA MET A 74 7.50 7.39 5.71
C MET A 74 6.38 6.43 5.35
N VAL A 75 5.99 5.57 6.28
CA VAL A 75 4.91 4.60 6.09
C VAL A 75 3.59 5.33 5.84
N GLN A 76 3.30 6.40 6.57
CA GLN A 76 2.11 7.21 6.35
C GLN A 76 2.08 7.80 4.94
N LYS A 77 3.21 8.34 4.45
CA LYS A 77 3.30 8.90 3.10
C LYS A 77 3.06 7.84 2.03
N ILE A 78 3.64 6.65 2.22
CA ILE A 78 3.46 5.54 1.28
C ILE A 78 1.99 5.13 1.22
N PHE A 79 1.35 4.91 2.36
CA PHE A 79 -0.04 4.48 2.40
C PHE A 79 -1.01 5.60 2.03
N GLN A 80 -0.64 6.87 2.26
CA GLN A 80 -1.42 7.99 1.76
C GLN A 80 -1.48 7.97 0.23
N ALA A 81 -0.34 7.73 -0.43
CA ALA A 81 -0.29 7.63 -1.88
C ALA A 81 -1.13 6.45 -2.40
N ILE A 82 -1.05 5.31 -1.73
CA ILE A 82 -1.83 4.11 -2.08
C ILE A 82 -3.33 4.39 -1.93
N VAL A 83 -3.73 4.99 -0.82
CA VAL A 83 -5.15 5.30 -0.54
C VAL A 83 -5.69 6.33 -1.53
N ASP A 84 -4.92 7.35 -1.84
CA ASP A 84 -5.31 8.38 -2.79
C ASP A 84 -5.54 7.79 -4.18
N GLU A 85 -4.66 6.89 -4.62
CA GLU A 85 -4.82 6.20 -5.91
C GLU A 85 -6.04 5.27 -5.90
N SER A 86 -6.24 4.50 -4.83
CA SER A 86 -7.41 3.64 -4.69
C SER A 86 -8.70 4.45 -4.74
N ARG A 87 -8.73 5.61 -4.06
CA ARG A 87 -9.88 6.50 -4.08
C ARG A 87 -10.14 7.04 -5.49
N ARG A 88 -9.07 7.46 -6.19
CA ARG A 88 -9.18 7.93 -7.57
C ARG A 88 -9.79 6.86 -8.48
N LEU A 89 -9.31 5.62 -8.36
CA LEU A 89 -9.80 4.49 -9.14
C LEU A 89 -11.26 4.15 -8.79
N HIS A 90 -11.62 4.20 -7.51
CA HIS A 90 -13.00 3.97 -7.06
C HIS A 90 -13.95 5.01 -7.64
N LEU A 91 -13.58 6.28 -7.59
CA LEU A 91 -14.41 7.36 -8.14
C LEU A 91 -14.58 7.22 -9.65
N ALA A 92 -13.51 6.89 -10.37
CA ALA A 92 -13.57 6.66 -11.81
C ALA A 92 -14.48 5.46 -12.15
N GLY A 93 -14.33 4.36 -11.41
CA GLY A 93 -15.16 3.17 -11.58
C GLY A 93 -16.63 3.41 -11.24
N PHE A 94 -16.89 4.18 -10.19
CA PHE A 94 -18.24 4.56 -9.78
C PHE A 94 -18.93 5.41 -10.87
N ARG A 95 -18.23 6.37 -11.45
CA ARG A 95 -18.73 7.18 -12.57
C ARG A 95 -19.05 6.33 -13.80
N ALA A 96 -18.19 5.38 -14.11
CA ALA A 96 -18.38 4.49 -15.28
C ALA A 96 -19.59 3.58 -15.13
N ARG A 97 -20.07 3.33 -13.92
CA ARG A 97 -21.24 2.49 -13.64
C ARG A 97 -22.59 3.20 -13.87
N ARG A 98 -22.57 4.49 -14.06
CA ARG A 98 -23.80 5.29 -14.28
C ARG A 98 -24.31 5.19 -15.72
#